data_cf5d7ae6bbc950d9f80148a558953346
#
_entry.id   cf5d7ae6bbc950d9f80148a558953346
#
_cell.length_a   1.000
_cell.length_b   1.000
_cell.length_c   1.000
_cell.angle_alpha   90.00
_cell.angle_beta   90.00
_cell.angle_gamma   90.00
#
_symmetry.space_group_name_H-M   'P 1'
#
loop_
_entity.id
_entity.type
_entity.pdbx_description
1 polymer ?
#
loop_
_entity_poly.entity_id
_entity_poly.type
_entity_poly.pdbx_seq_one_letter_code
_entity_poly.pdbx_strand_id
1 'polypeptide(L)'
;HKMAWVQIRLNSTDKQAEQISDFLTEIGAVSVTFMDSKDTPIFEPLPGETRLWGNTDVVGLFDAETDMGVIVEALIISRLVAPDFVHKIEQIEDKDWEREWMDNFHPMQFGKRLWICPSWREVPDQNAVNVMLDPGLAFGTGTHPTTALCLEWLDGLDLTGKTVIDFGCGSGILAIAALKLGAKNAIGIDIDPQAILASRNNAEQNGVADRLQLFLSDDKPEDLKADVVVANILAGPLKE
;
A
#
# COMPACT_ATOMS: atom_id res chain seq x y z
N HIS A 1 4.04 -15.63 -18.32
CA HIS A 1 3.52 -15.75 -16.98
C HIS A 1 2.01 -15.64 -16.95
N LYS A 2 1.45 -16.38 -16.04
CA LYS A 2 0.02 -16.44 -15.83
C LYS A 2 -0.44 -15.21 -15.08
N MET A 3 -1.54 -14.58 -15.55
CA MET A 3 -2.18 -13.54 -14.77
C MET A 3 -2.92 -14.18 -13.62
N ALA A 4 -2.56 -13.81 -12.40
CA ALA A 4 -3.13 -14.41 -11.20
C ALA A 4 -4.22 -13.54 -10.57
N TRP A 5 -4.22 -12.25 -10.87
CA TRP A 5 -5.08 -11.28 -10.18
C TRP A 5 -5.62 -10.27 -11.16
N VAL A 6 -6.74 -9.69 -10.79
CA VAL A 6 -7.26 -8.49 -11.43
C VAL A 6 -7.62 -7.51 -10.33
N GLN A 7 -7.32 -6.24 -10.54
CA GLN A 7 -7.64 -5.22 -9.54
C GLN A 7 -8.52 -4.14 -10.12
N ILE A 8 -9.33 -3.56 -9.24
CA ILE A 8 -10.04 -2.33 -9.54
C ILE A 8 -9.49 -1.25 -8.61
N ARG A 9 -9.12 -0.11 -9.19
CA ARG A 9 -8.66 1.05 -8.44
C ARG A 9 -9.66 2.17 -8.67
N LEU A 10 -10.21 2.72 -7.61
CA LEU A 10 -11.21 3.77 -7.70
C LEU A 10 -10.90 4.89 -6.73
N ASN A 11 -11.27 6.10 -7.14
CA ASN A 11 -11.11 7.27 -6.30
C ASN A 11 -12.35 7.46 -5.45
N SER A 12 -12.14 7.86 -4.21
CA SER A 12 -13.22 8.04 -3.26
C SER A 12 -12.85 9.12 -2.24
N THR A 13 -13.71 9.30 -1.26
CA THR A 13 -13.45 10.15 -0.12
C THR A 13 -13.09 9.28 1.08
N ASP A 14 -12.41 9.87 2.06
CA ASP A 14 -12.07 9.16 3.28
C ASP A 14 -13.31 8.67 4.01
N LYS A 15 -14.42 9.37 3.87
CA LYS A 15 -15.69 8.99 4.51
C LYS A 15 -16.30 7.75 3.91
N GLN A 16 -16.15 7.55 2.61
CA GLN A 16 -16.77 6.43 1.93
C GLN A 16 -15.83 5.24 1.73
N ALA A 17 -14.54 5.45 1.89
CA ALA A 17 -13.54 4.42 1.61
C ALA A 17 -13.78 3.16 2.44
N GLU A 18 -14.15 3.30 3.70
CA GLU A 18 -14.40 2.14 4.56
C GLU A 18 -15.60 1.33 4.07
N GLN A 19 -16.68 2.01 3.71
CA GLN A 19 -17.88 1.34 3.19
C GLN A 19 -17.58 0.63 1.88
N ILE A 20 -16.82 1.26 1.00
CA ILE A 20 -16.42 0.66 -0.27
C ILE A 20 -15.54 -0.57 -0.01
N SER A 21 -14.61 -0.45 0.93
CA SER A 21 -13.74 -1.57 1.30
C SER A 21 -14.55 -2.76 1.80
N ASP A 22 -15.48 -2.52 2.69
CA ASP A 22 -16.34 -3.58 3.24
C ASP A 22 -17.15 -4.24 2.13
N PHE A 23 -17.70 -3.44 1.22
CA PHE A 23 -18.48 -3.96 0.13
C PHE A 23 -17.63 -4.80 -0.83
N LEU A 24 -16.45 -4.31 -1.20
CA LEU A 24 -15.56 -5.08 -2.08
C LEU A 24 -15.18 -6.41 -1.45
N THR A 25 -14.95 -6.41 -0.15
CA THR A 25 -14.65 -7.64 0.58
C THR A 25 -15.84 -8.61 0.52
N GLU A 26 -17.05 -8.11 0.70
CA GLU A 26 -18.26 -8.94 0.64
C GLU A 26 -18.45 -9.59 -0.72
N ILE A 27 -18.11 -8.89 -1.79
CA ILE A 27 -18.33 -9.41 -3.14
C ILE A 27 -17.11 -10.14 -3.69
N GLY A 28 -16.12 -10.43 -2.85
CA GLY A 28 -15.07 -11.39 -3.19
C GLY A 28 -13.66 -10.87 -3.29
N ALA A 29 -13.40 -9.62 -2.93
CA ALA A 29 -12.02 -9.12 -2.94
C ALA A 29 -11.17 -9.93 -1.96
N VAL A 30 -9.98 -10.34 -2.39
CA VAL A 30 -9.04 -11.06 -1.53
C VAL A 30 -8.25 -10.09 -0.66
N SER A 31 -8.09 -8.86 -1.10
CA SER A 31 -7.52 -7.80 -0.30
C SER A 31 -8.05 -6.46 -0.76
N VAL A 32 -8.05 -5.49 0.13
CA VAL A 32 -8.39 -4.10 -0.19
C VAL A 32 -7.31 -3.21 0.37
N THR A 33 -6.85 -2.28 -0.44
CA THR A 33 -5.79 -1.34 -0.07
C THR A 33 -6.33 0.08 -0.13
N PHE A 34 -6.06 0.86 0.90
CA PHE A 34 -6.34 2.29 0.91
C PHE A 34 -5.06 3.06 0.71
N MET A 35 -5.13 4.09 -0.11
CA MET A 35 -4.03 5.04 -0.26
C MET A 35 -4.65 6.43 -0.21
N ASP A 36 -4.37 7.15 0.86
CA ASP A 36 -4.97 8.46 1.09
C ASP A 36 -3.87 9.50 1.21
N SER A 37 -3.97 10.55 0.40
CA SER A 37 -3.09 11.70 0.49
C SER A 37 -3.93 12.96 0.43
N LYS A 38 -3.80 13.79 1.45
CA LYS A 38 -4.59 15.03 1.53
C LYS A 38 -4.16 16.09 0.54
N ASP A 39 -2.92 16.03 0.09
CA ASP A 39 -2.34 17.13 -0.69
C ASP A 39 -2.16 16.82 -2.17
N THR A 40 -2.09 15.56 -2.54
CA THR A 40 -1.76 15.17 -3.90
C THR A 40 -2.90 14.36 -4.51
N PRO A 41 -3.42 14.78 -5.66
CA PRO A 41 -4.42 13.98 -6.37
C PRO A 41 -3.82 12.65 -6.78
N ILE A 42 -4.55 11.56 -6.53
CA ILE A 42 -4.08 10.21 -6.82
C ILE A 42 -4.38 9.86 -8.28
N PHE A 43 -5.57 10.20 -8.74
CA PHE A 43 -5.93 10.09 -10.14
C PHE A 43 -5.86 11.46 -10.81
N GLU A 44 -5.38 11.49 -12.04
CA GLU A 44 -5.53 12.67 -12.85
C GLU A 44 -6.95 12.67 -13.43
N PRO A 45 -7.64 13.81 -13.44
CA PRO A 45 -8.96 13.89 -14.06
C PRO A 45 -8.86 13.57 -15.56
N LEU A 46 -9.89 12.94 -16.09
CA LEU A 46 -10.00 12.75 -17.52
C LEU A 46 -10.24 14.12 -18.18
N PRO A 47 -9.86 14.28 -19.46
CA PRO A 47 -10.09 15.55 -20.14
C PRO A 47 -11.55 15.99 -20.04
N GLY A 48 -11.77 17.22 -19.60
CA GLY A 48 -13.10 17.78 -19.44
C GLY A 48 -13.76 17.51 -18.11
N GLU A 49 -13.14 16.75 -17.23
CA GLU A 49 -13.71 16.48 -15.91
C GLU A 49 -13.25 17.52 -14.88
N THR A 50 -14.16 17.83 -13.98
CA THR A 50 -13.83 18.62 -12.80
C THR A 50 -13.52 17.66 -11.65
N ARG A 51 -12.47 17.94 -10.91
CA ARG A 51 -12.09 17.08 -9.80
C ARG A 51 -12.92 17.41 -8.57
N LEU A 52 -13.93 16.59 -8.32
CA LEU A 52 -14.86 16.77 -7.19
C LEU A 52 -14.74 15.68 -6.13
N TRP A 53 -13.91 14.67 -6.38
CA TRP A 53 -13.78 13.55 -5.45
C TRP A 53 -12.65 13.79 -4.47
N GLY A 54 -12.57 12.90 -3.49
CA GLY A 54 -11.59 13.03 -2.44
C GLY A 54 -10.20 12.57 -2.86
N ASN A 55 -9.33 12.46 -1.90
CA ASN A 55 -7.92 12.11 -2.10
C ASN A 55 -7.63 10.67 -1.71
N THR A 56 -8.66 9.82 -1.65
CA THR A 56 -8.51 8.43 -1.23
C THR A 56 -8.72 7.50 -2.41
N ASP A 57 -7.72 6.67 -2.68
CA ASP A 57 -7.88 5.57 -3.63
C ASP A 57 -8.13 4.29 -2.87
N VAL A 58 -9.09 3.53 -3.37
CA VAL A 58 -9.38 2.20 -2.86
C VAL A 58 -9.05 1.20 -3.97
N VAL A 59 -8.28 0.18 -3.64
CA VAL A 59 -7.86 -0.83 -4.60
C VAL A 59 -8.34 -2.19 -4.10
N GLY A 60 -9.23 -2.82 -4.86
CA GLY A 60 -9.69 -4.18 -4.57
C GLY A 60 -8.98 -5.18 -5.48
N LEU A 61 -8.42 -6.21 -4.89
CA LEU A 61 -7.73 -7.27 -5.62
C LEU A 61 -8.62 -8.50 -5.67
N PHE A 62 -8.83 -9.03 -6.87
CA PHE A 62 -9.69 -10.18 -7.10
C PHE A 62 -8.94 -11.26 -7.86
N ASP A 63 -9.46 -12.48 -7.80
CA ASP A 63 -8.99 -13.59 -8.63
C ASP A 63 -9.07 -13.19 -10.10
N ALA A 64 -8.09 -13.64 -10.88
CA ALA A 64 -7.96 -13.27 -12.30
C ALA A 64 -9.20 -13.62 -13.13
N GLU A 65 -9.99 -14.61 -12.71
CA GLU A 65 -11.16 -15.04 -13.47
C GLU A 65 -12.43 -14.28 -13.09
N THR A 66 -12.33 -13.34 -12.18
CA THR A 66 -13.48 -12.52 -11.76
C THR A 66 -13.97 -11.66 -12.91
N ASP A 67 -15.28 -11.64 -13.11
CA ASP A 67 -15.89 -10.75 -14.09
C ASP A 67 -15.99 -9.34 -13.50
N MET A 68 -15.09 -8.48 -13.91
CA MET A 68 -15.00 -7.13 -13.36
C MET A 68 -16.16 -6.24 -13.79
N GLY A 69 -16.84 -6.57 -14.88
CA GLY A 69 -18.07 -5.88 -15.25
C GLY A 69 -19.15 -6.06 -14.19
N VAL A 70 -19.25 -7.27 -13.63
CA VAL A 70 -20.18 -7.55 -12.53
C VAL A 70 -19.81 -6.75 -11.29
N ILE A 71 -18.52 -6.65 -11.00
CA ILE A 71 -18.04 -5.88 -9.84
C ILE A 71 -18.40 -4.39 -9.99
N VAL A 72 -18.18 -3.83 -11.18
CA VAL A 72 -18.51 -2.42 -11.45
C VAL A 72 -20.02 -2.20 -11.30
N GLU A 73 -20.84 -3.08 -11.87
CA GLU A 73 -22.27 -2.96 -11.74
C GLU A 73 -22.74 -3.07 -10.30
N ALA A 74 -22.15 -3.99 -9.53
CA ALA A 74 -22.49 -4.15 -8.12
C ALA A 74 -22.20 -2.87 -7.33
N LEU A 75 -21.07 -2.23 -7.62
CA LEU A 75 -20.70 -0.96 -6.98
C LEU A 75 -21.73 0.13 -7.30
N ILE A 76 -22.15 0.22 -8.56
CA ILE A 76 -23.13 1.21 -8.99
C ILE A 76 -24.48 0.94 -8.33
N ILE A 77 -24.91 -0.30 -8.32
CA ILE A 77 -26.21 -0.70 -7.72
C ILE A 77 -26.21 -0.42 -6.22
N SER A 78 -25.07 -0.62 -5.55
CA SER A 78 -24.95 -0.36 -4.12
C SER A 78 -25.07 1.14 -3.78
N ARG A 79 -24.91 1.99 -4.79
CA ARG A 79 -24.91 3.46 -4.65
C ARG A 79 -23.73 4.01 -3.85
N LEU A 80 -22.70 3.20 -3.67
CA LEU A 80 -21.46 3.67 -3.05
C LEU A 80 -20.64 4.52 -4.01
N VAL A 81 -20.89 4.36 -5.32
CA VAL A 81 -20.23 5.14 -6.36
C VAL A 81 -21.28 5.64 -7.35
N ALA A 82 -20.95 6.74 -8.04
CA ALA A 82 -21.79 7.25 -9.11
C ALA A 82 -21.64 6.37 -10.35
N PRO A 83 -22.64 6.34 -11.26
CA PRO A 83 -22.53 5.53 -12.48
C PRO A 83 -21.30 5.84 -13.33
N ASP A 84 -20.79 7.06 -13.25
CA ASP A 84 -19.63 7.51 -14.00
C ASP A 84 -18.37 7.66 -13.15
N PHE A 85 -18.30 6.89 -12.05
CA PHE A 85 -17.16 7.01 -11.14
C PHE A 85 -15.83 6.70 -11.84
N VAL A 86 -14.78 7.37 -11.40
CA VAL A 86 -13.45 7.19 -11.98
C VAL A 86 -12.82 5.93 -11.41
N HIS A 87 -12.46 5.03 -12.30
CA HIS A 87 -11.83 3.76 -11.89
C HIS A 87 -10.93 3.23 -13.00
N LYS A 88 -10.04 2.33 -12.61
CA LYS A 88 -9.19 1.57 -13.53
C LYS A 88 -9.26 0.11 -13.18
N ILE A 89 -9.27 -0.74 -14.19
CA ILE A 89 -9.18 -2.18 -14.02
C ILE A 89 -7.90 -2.63 -14.69
N GLU A 90 -7.07 -3.37 -13.95
CA GLU A 90 -5.78 -3.84 -14.43
C GLU A 90 -5.59 -5.32 -14.08
N GLN A 91 -5.02 -6.06 -15.01
CA GLN A 91 -4.61 -7.43 -14.73
C GLN A 91 -3.20 -7.41 -14.13
N ILE A 92 -3.01 -8.22 -13.12
CA ILE A 92 -1.76 -8.27 -12.36
C ILE A 92 -1.15 -9.65 -12.51
N GLU A 93 0.13 -9.68 -12.90
CA GLU A 93 0.87 -10.93 -13.01
C GLU A 93 1.05 -11.59 -11.65
N ASP A 94 1.09 -12.91 -11.65
CA ASP A 94 1.48 -13.68 -10.48
C ASP A 94 3.00 -13.63 -10.35
N LYS A 95 3.47 -12.59 -9.73
CA LYS A 95 4.88 -12.41 -9.49
C LYS A 95 5.14 -12.55 -8.00
N ASP A 96 5.82 -13.60 -7.62
CA ASP A 96 6.15 -13.81 -6.22
C ASP A 96 7.39 -12.97 -5.88
N TRP A 97 7.15 -11.80 -5.34
CA TRP A 97 8.18 -10.85 -4.97
C TRP A 97 9.18 -11.37 -3.98
N GLU A 98 8.65 -12.02 -2.95
CA GLU A 98 9.47 -12.53 -1.87
C GLU A 98 10.40 -13.61 -2.39
N ARG A 99 9.87 -14.52 -3.21
CA ARG A 99 10.68 -15.57 -3.80
C ARG A 99 11.71 -15.01 -4.76
N GLU A 100 11.30 -14.07 -5.61
CA GLU A 100 12.21 -13.46 -6.55
C GLU A 100 13.35 -12.75 -5.84
N TRP A 101 13.03 -12.05 -4.75
CA TRP A 101 14.01 -11.39 -3.92
C TRP A 101 14.99 -12.41 -3.32
N MET A 102 14.45 -13.47 -2.72
CA MET A 102 15.27 -14.49 -2.05
C MET A 102 16.13 -15.28 -3.03
N ASP A 103 15.60 -15.60 -4.20
CA ASP A 103 16.32 -16.40 -5.19
C ASP A 103 17.46 -15.63 -5.84
N ASN A 104 17.26 -14.36 -6.10
CA ASN A 104 18.20 -13.55 -6.85
C ASN A 104 19.02 -12.58 -5.98
N PHE A 105 18.53 -12.24 -4.82
CA PHE A 105 19.20 -11.34 -3.86
C PHE A 105 19.76 -10.10 -4.54
N HIS A 106 18.97 -9.46 -5.39
CA HIS A 106 19.40 -8.28 -6.12
C HIS A 106 18.49 -7.09 -5.78
N PRO A 107 19.00 -5.87 -5.94
CA PRO A 107 18.17 -4.69 -5.73
C PRO A 107 16.99 -4.63 -6.69
N MET A 108 15.86 -4.13 -6.20
CA MET A 108 14.65 -3.97 -7.00
C MET A 108 14.18 -2.53 -6.93
N GLN A 109 13.79 -1.99 -8.08
CA GLN A 109 13.33 -0.60 -8.17
C GLN A 109 11.82 -0.50 -8.20
N PHE A 110 11.30 0.50 -7.49
CA PHE A 110 9.86 0.81 -7.44
C PHE A 110 9.67 2.30 -7.72
N GLY A 111 8.98 2.62 -8.81
CA GLY A 111 8.84 4.00 -9.21
C GLY A 111 10.14 4.53 -9.80
N LYS A 112 10.41 5.81 -9.57
CA LYS A 112 11.56 6.48 -10.18
C LYS A 112 12.77 6.60 -9.27
N ARG A 113 12.55 6.63 -7.96
CA ARG A 113 13.62 6.93 -7.00
C ARG A 113 13.91 5.80 -6.05
N LEU A 114 12.92 4.97 -5.77
CA LEU A 114 12.95 4.03 -4.65
C LEU A 114 13.54 2.69 -5.07
N TRP A 115 14.50 2.21 -4.29
CA TRP A 115 15.09 0.88 -4.45
C TRP A 115 15.00 0.12 -3.14
N ILE A 116 14.76 -1.18 -3.23
CA ILE A 116 14.86 -2.09 -2.10
C ILE A 116 16.07 -2.96 -2.34
N CYS A 117 17.02 -2.95 -1.42
CA CYS A 117 18.33 -3.60 -1.59
C CYS A 117 18.64 -4.52 -0.44
N PRO A 118 19.22 -5.72 -0.70
CA PRO A 118 19.78 -6.52 0.39
C PRO A 118 20.98 -5.80 0.99
N SER A 119 21.21 -6.00 2.29
CA SER A 119 22.26 -5.27 3.00
C SER A 119 23.68 -5.60 2.51
N TRP A 120 23.87 -6.77 1.91
CA TRP A 120 25.20 -7.21 1.44
C TRP A 120 25.48 -6.85 -0.02
N ARG A 121 24.56 -6.18 -0.69
CA ARG A 121 24.75 -5.75 -2.09
C ARG A 121 25.02 -4.28 -2.17
N GLU A 122 25.80 -3.88 -3.14
CA GLU A 122 25.95 -2.46 -3.44
C GLU A 122 24.66 -1.91 -4.00
N VAL A 123 24.32 -0.69 -3.59
CA VAL A 123 23.13 -0.03 -4.15
C VAL A 123 23.44 0.38 -5.59
N PRO A 124 22.48 0.19 -6.51
CA PRO A 124 22.69 0.53 -7.93
C PRO A 124 22.91 2.01 -8.17
N ASP A 125 22.30 2.85 -7.33
CA ASP A 125 22.39 4.30 -7.48
C ASP A 125 22.43 4.93 -6.09
N GLN A 126 23.59 5.45 -5.70
CA GLN A 126 23.76 6.05 -4.38
C GLN A 126 22.97 7.34 -4.21
N ASN A 127 22.57 7.96 -5.32
CA ASN A 127 21.74 9.18 -5.28
C ASN A 127 20.26 8.86 -5.21
N ALA A 128 19.87 7.62 -5.38
CA ALA A 128 18.48 7.19 -5.26
C ALA A 128 18.10 7.00 -3.79
N VAL A 129 16.83 6.72 -3.55
CA VAL A 129 16.33 6.41 -2.22
C VAL A 129 16.44 4.90 -2.03
N ASN A 130 17.34 4.48 -1.15
CA ASN A 130 17.64 3.07 -0.96
C ASN A 130 17.16 2.61 0.41
N VAL A 131 16.32 1.57 0.40
CA VAL A 131 15.85 0.90 1.62
C VAL A 131 16.55 -0.43 1.71
N MET A 132 17.21 -0.69 2.82
CA MET A 132 17.84 -1.98 3.06
C MET A 132 16.84 -2.95 3.67
N LEU A 133 16.72 -4.11 3.06
CA LEU A 133 15.80 -5.13 3.52
C LEU A 133 16.37 -6.50 3.17
N ASP A 134 16.53 -7.35 4.17
CA ASP A 134 17.10 -8.66 3.97
C ASP A 134 16.01 -9.73 3.87
N PRO A 135 16.32 -10.88 3.23
CA PRO A 135 15.35 -11.97 3.14
C PRO A 135 14.91 -12.47 4.51
N GLY A 136 13.75 -13.10 4.53
CA GLY A 136 13.21 -13.67 5.73
C GLY A 136 11.89 -13.02 6.09
N LEU A 137 11.92 -11.98 6.87
CA LEU A 137 10.70 -11.23 7.26
C LEU A 137 10.49 -10.02 6.36
N ALA A 138 11.09 -10.04 5.17
CA ALA A 138 11.26 -8.86 4.35
C ALA A 138 9.95 -8.16 3.98
N PHE A 139 8.98 -8.89 3.45
CA PHE A 139 7.79 -8.28 2.89
C PHE A 139 6.55 -8.45 3.76
N GLY A 140 6.69 -9.04 4.93
CA GLY A 140 5.58 -9.21 5.84
C GLY A 140 4.49 -10.11 5.28
N THR A 141 3.26 -9.86 5.68
CA THR A 141 2.13 -10.70 5.34
C THR A 141 1.24 -10.15 4.23
N GLY A 142 1.62 -9.00 3.66
CA GLY A 142 0.79 -8.38 2.65
C GLY A 142 0.79 -9.14 1.33
N THR A 143 -0.19 -8.85 0.50
CA THR A 143 -0.23 -9.38 -0.85
C THR A 143 0.86 -8.67 -1.67
N HIS A 144 1.70 -9.45 -2.33
CA HIS A 144 2.86 -8.90 -3.04
C HIS A 144 2.52 -7.80 -4.05
N PRO A 145 1.46 -7.95 -4.88
CA PRO A 145 1.10 -6.88 -5.82
C PRO A 145 0.73 -5.58 -5.14
N THR A 146 0.07 -5.65 -3.98
CA THR A 146 -0.34 -4.44 -3.26
C THR A 146 0.85 -3.75 -2.61
N THR A 147 1.84 -4.49 -2.15
CA THR A 147 3.06 -3.90 -1.61
C THR A 147 3.78 -3.09 -2.68
N ALA A 148 3.95 -3.66 -3.87
CA ALA A 148 4.56 -2.96 -5.00
C ALA A 148 3.80 -1.69 -5.36
N LEU A 149 2.49 -1.80 -5.44
CA LEU A 149 1.63 -0.67 -5.76
C LEU A 149 1.83 0.47 -4.76
N CYS A 150 1.84 0.15 -3.47
CA CYS A 150 2.02 1.16 -2.41
C CYS A 150 3.41 1.79 -2.47
N LEU A 151 4.45 1.01 -2.73
CA LEU A 151 5.80 1.56 -2.86
C LEU A 151 5.90 2.54 -4.03
N GLU A 152 5.33 2.17 -5.17
CA GLU A 152 5.32 3.05 -6.34
C GLU A 152 4.52 4.31 -6.08
N TRP A 153 3.40 4.19 -5.40
CA TRP A 153 2.57 5.32 -5.05
C TRP A 153 3.30 6.28 -4.12
N LEU A 154 3.94 5.76 -3.08
CA LEU A 154 4.72 6.59 -2.15
C LEU A 154 5.86 7.30 -2.87
N ASP A 155 6.53 6.60 -3.78
CA ASP A 155 7.62 7.18 -4.57
C ASP A 155 7.17 8.39 -5.38
N GLY A 156 5.92 8.39 -5.82
CA GLY A 156 5.37 9.49 -6.61
C GLY A 156 4.91 10.70 -5.81
N LEU A 157 4.94 10.63 -4.49
CA LEU A 157 4.48 11.72 -3.64
C LEU A 157 5.65 12.57 -3.15
N ASP A 158 5.34 13.83 -2.84
CA ASP A 158 6.27 14.67 -2.09
C ASP A 158 5.93 14.52 -0.60
N LEU A 159 6.75 13.77 0.10
CA LEU A 159 6.53 13.45 1.51
C LEU A 159 7.25 14.39 2.47
N THR A 160 7.92 15.40 1.95
CA THR A 160 8.70 16.34 2.77
C THR A 160 7.82 16.98 3.86
N GLY A 161 8.23 16.81 5.10
CA GLY A 161 7.52 17.38 6.25
C GLY A 161 6.24 16.69 6.65
N LYS A 162 5.91 15.57 6.01
CA LYS A 162 4.61 14.91 6.22
C LYS A 162 4.71 13.72 7.16
N THR A 163 3.59 13.39 7.76
CA THR A 163 3.43 12.21 8.62
C THR A 163 2.65 11.14 7.84
N VAL A 164 3.17 9.92 7.86
CA VAL A 164 2.60 8.78 7.14
C VAL A 164 2.18 7.72 8.13
N ILE A 165 0.96 7.21 8.00
CA ILE A 165 0.50 6.06 8.79
C ILE A 165 0.41 4.83 7.88
N ASP A 166 0.95 3.72 8.36
CA ASP A 166 0.91 2.43 7.69
C ASP A 166 0.14 1.45 8.57
N PHE A 167 -1.10 1.15 8.20
CA PHE A 167 -1.93 0.17 8.90
C PHE A 167 -1.65 -1.22 8.35
N GLY A 168 -1.30 -2.14 9.22
CA GLY A 168 -0.86 -3.49 8.82
C GLY A 168 0.58 -3.43 8.35
N CYS A 169 1.45 -2.84 9.14
CA CYS A 169 2.81 -2.49 8.70
C CYS A 169 3.72 -3.69 8.40
N GLY A 170 3.44 -4.86 8.98
CA GLY A 170 4.24 -6.06 8.73
C GLY A 170 5.72 -5.85 9.01
N SER A 171 6.54 -5.94 7.96
CA SER A 171 7.99 -5.71 8.07
C SER A 171 8.36 -4.25 8.26
N GLY A 172 7.41 -3.34 8.08
CA GLY A 172 7.65 -1.91 8.14
C GLY A 172 8.14 -1.31 6.82
N ILE A 173 8.14 -2.09 5.74
CA ILE A 173 8.73 -1.66 4.48
C ILE A 173 8.12 -0.36 3.95
N LEU A 174 6.79 -0.20 4.06
CA LEU A 174 6.13 1.01 3.54
C LEU A 174 6.45 2.23 4.40
N ALA A 175 6.39 2.08 5.73
CA ALA A 175 6.72 3.18 6.64
C ALA A 175 8.18 3.60 6.50
N ILE A 176 9.08 2.63 6.39
CA ILE A 176 10.52 2.90 6.23
C ILE A 176 10.77 3.57 4.89
N ALA A 177 10.15 3.08 3.82
CA ALA A 177 10.28 3.71 2.51
C ALA A 177 9.80 5.16 2.55
N ALA A 178 8.67 5.43 3.21
CA ALA A 178 8.16 6.78 3.34
C ALA A 178 9.17 7.69 4.05
N LEU A 179 9.78 7.20 5.12
CA LEU A 179 10.80 7.98 5.85
C LEU A 179 12.03 8.24 4.99
N LYS A 180 12.50 7.25 4.25
CA LYS A 180 13.64 7.42 3.36
C LYS A 180 13.30 8.35 2.19
N LEU A 181 12.04 8.41 1.79
CA LEU A 181 11.58 9.32 0.74
C LEU A 181 11.39 10.77 1.23
N GLY A 182 11.58 11.02 2.52
CA GLY A 182 11.57 12.37 3.05
C GLY A 182 10.49 12.68 4.07
N ALA A 183 9.66 11.72 4.43
CA ALA A 183 8.63 11.97 5.45
C ALA A 183 9.27 12.39 6.77
N LYS A 184 8.60 13.29 7.47
CA LYS A 184 9.06 13.76 8.77
C LYS A 184 8.94 12.67 9.83
N ASN A 185 7.78 12.00 9.86
CA ASN A 185 7.49 10.93 10.80
C ASN A 185 6.68 9.86 10.11
N ALA A 186 6.76 8.64 10.62
CA ALA A 186 5.88 7.56 10.21
C ALA A 186 5.36 6.81 11.43
N ILE A 187 4.19 6.24 11.29
CA ILE A 187 3.53 5.46 12.33
C ILE A 187 3.13 4.13 11.72
N GLY A 188 3.62 3.05 12.29
CA GLY A 188 3.25 1.70 11.88
C GLY A 188 2.36 1.06 12.91
N ILE A 189 1.29 0.42 12.46
CA ILE A 189 0.31 -0.22 13.32
C ILE A 189 0.08 -1.64 12.81
N ASP A 190 0.08 -2.61 13.72
CA ASP A 190 -0.18 -4.00 13.35
C ASP A 190 -0.79 -4.73 14.55
N ILE A 191 -1.53 -5.78 14.27
CA ILE A 191 -2.10 -6.63 15.32
C ILE A 191 -1.07 -7.63 15.86
N ASP A 192 -0.01 -7.88 15.11
CA ASP A 192 0.99 -8.91 15.40
C ASP A 192 2.23 -8.31 16.06
N PRO A 193 2.55 -8.72 17.31
CA PRO A 193 3.77 -8.25 17.96
C PRO A 193 5.05 -8.55 17.16
N GLN A 194 5.07 -9.63 16.39
CA GLN A 194 6.21 -9.96 15.55
C GLN A 194 6.43 -8.92 14.47
N ALA A 195 5.33 -8.38 13.91
CA ALA A 195 5.42 -7.32 12.92
C ALA A 195 6.02 -6.05 13.53
N ILE A 196 5.63 -5.71 14.76
CA ILE A 196 6.18 -4.55 15.46
C ILE A 196 7.70 -4.71 15.65
N LEU A 197 8.12 -5.89 16.07
CA LEU A 197 9.54 -6.16 16.28
C LEU A 197 10.32 -6.11 14.97
N ALA A 198 9.78 -6.74 13.92
CA ALA A 198 10.43 -6.72 12.60
C ALA A 198 10.55 -5.30 12.06
N SER A 199 9.48 -4.51 12.19
CA SER A 199 9.49 -3.12 11.75
C SER A 199 10.56 -2.30 12.47
N ARG A 200 10.69 -2.49 13.79
CA ARG A 200 11.70 -1.78 14.58
C ARG A 200 13.10 -2.15 14.12
N ASN A 201 13.37 -3.44 13.97
CA ASN A 201 14.69 -3.89 13.55
C ASN A 201 15.04 -3.38 12.16
N ASN A 202 14.10 -3.41 11.23
CA ASN A 202 14.32 -2.92 9.89
C ASN A 202 14.53 -1.39 9.87
N ALA A 203 13.79 -0.68 10.72
CA ALA A 203 13.95 0.77 10.82
C ALA A 203 15.34 1.14 11.37
N GLU A 204 15.82 0.39 12.35
CA GLU A 204 17.17 0.61 12.90
C GLU A 204 18.23 0.37 11.84
N GLN A 205 18.08 -0.69 11.06
CA GLN A 205 19.01 -0.99 9.97
C GLN A 205 19.07 0.13 8.94
N ASN A 206 17.95 0.81 8.73
CA ASN A 206 17.87 1.91 7.76
C ASN A 206 18.13 3.29 8.35
N GLY A 207 18.43 3.35 9.65
CA GLY A 207 18.77 4.62 10.31
C GLY A 207 17.59 5.56 10.50
N VAL A 208 16.35 5.04 10.50
CA VAL A 208 15.15 5.87 10.60
C VAL A 208 14.30 5.55 11.83
N ALA A 209 14.79 4.71 12.72
CA ALA A 209 14.01 4.27 13.89
C ALA A 209 13.58 5.43 14.78
N ASP A 210 14.36 6.49 14.85
CA ASP A 210 14.04 7.66 15.66
C ASP A 210 12.85 8.48 15.16
N ARG A 211 12.42 8.23 13.91
CA ARG A 211 11.28 8.92 13.32
C ARG A 211 10.09 7.98 13.11
N LEU A 212 10.17 6.74 13.59
CA LEU A 212 9.12 5.74 13.45
C LEU A 212 8.52 5.44 14.82
N GLN A 213 7.21 5.54 14.91
CA GLN A 213 6.44 5.09 16.07
C GLN A 213 5.69 3.83 15.69
N LEU A 214 5.67 2.85 16.59
CA LEU A 214 5.04 1.57 16.34
C LEU A 214 4.04 1.26 17.45
N PHE A 215 2.86 0.81 17.06
CA PHE A 215 1.81 0.46 18.02
C PHE A 215 1.14 -0.85 17.62
N LEU A 216 0.85 -1.67 18.61
CA LEU A 216 -0.13 -2.73 18.41
C LEU A 216 -1.50 -2.07 18.21
N SER A 217 -2.36 -2.73 17.43
CA SER A 217 -3.66 -2.15 17.06
C SER A 217 -4.47 -1.73 18.28
N ASP A 218 -4.40 -2.50 19.37
CA ASP A 218 -5.15 -2.19 20.59
C ASP A 218 -4.54 -1.06 21.42
N ASP A 219 -3.28 -0.72 21.17
CA ASP A 219 -2.54 0.27 21.95
C ASP A 219 -2.40 1.60 21.24
N LYS A 220 -2.92 1.73 20.02
CA LYS A 220 -2.74 2.97 19.27
C LYS A 220 -3.54 4.12 19.90
N PRO A 221 -2.99 5.34 19.88
CA PRO A 221 -3.76 6.51 20.30
C PRO A 221 -5.00 6.70 19.42
N GLU A 222 -6.07 7.22 20.01
CA GLU A 222 -7.33 7.42 19.29
C GLU A 222 -7.29 8.62 18.33
N ASP A 223 -6.44 9.58 18.61
CA ASP A 223 -6.41 10.83 17.87
C ASP A 223 -5.23 10.94 16.90
N LEU A 224 -4.80 9.82 16.35
CA LEU A 224 -3.74 9.82 15.35
C LEU A 224 -4.15 10.61 14.13
N LYS A 225 -3.23 11.44 13.66
CA LYS A 225 -3.44 12.24 12.45
C LYS A 225 -2.25 12.07 11.54
N ALA A 226 -2.53 12.05 10.26
CA ALA A 226 -1.48 11.92 9.26
C ALA A 226 -1.88 12.64 7.99
N ASP A 227 -0.86 12.97 7.21
CA ASP A 227 -1.07 13.56 5.89
C ASP A 227 -1.27 12.48 4.84
N VAL A 228 -0.69 11.31 5.07
CA VAL A 228 -0.74 10.18 4.14
C VAL A 228 -1.07 8.91 4.94
N VAL A 229 -2.00 8.14 4.43
CA VAL A 229 -2.40 6.88 5.06
C VAL A 229 -2.33 5.77 4.03
N VAL A 230 -1.72 4.65 4.40
CA VAL A 230 -1.72 3.43 3.62
C VAL A 230 -2.28 2.33 4.52
N ALA A 231 -3.23 1.57 4.03
CA ALA A 231 -3.79 0.45 4.77
C ALA A 231 -4.01 -0.71 3.82
N ASN A 232 -3.58 -1.89 4.22
CA ASN A 232 -3.74 -3.08 3.42
C ASN A 232 -4.51 -4.11 4.25
N ILE A 233 -5.68 -4.47 3.80
CA ILE A 233 -6.61 -5.35 4.51
C ILE A 233 -6.76 -6.65 3.74
N LEU A 234 -6.44 -7.76 4.39
CA LEU A 234 -6.61 -9.09 3.81
C LEU A 234 -7.96 -9.67 4.26
N ALA A 235 -8.72 -10.16 3.29
CA ALA A 235 -10.06 -10.66 3.57
C ALA A 235 -10.09 -12.14 3.95
N GLY A 236 -9.32 -12.94 3.22
CA GLY A 236 -9.43 -14.40 3.30
C GLY A 236 -9.17 -15.01 4.67
N PRO A 237 -8.01 -14.74 5.29
CA PRO A 237 -7.66 -15.38 6.56
C PRO A 237 -8.58 -15.02 7.70
N LEU A 238 -9.30 -13.94 7.58
CA LEU A 238 -10.14 -13.45 8.68
C LEU A 238 -11.44 -14.18 8.83
N LYS A 239 -11.76 -15.07 7.90
CA LYS A 239 -13.04 -15.75 7.90
C LYS A 239 -13.04 -17.08 8.65
N GLU A 240 -11.95 -17.47 9.20
CA GLU A 240 -11.87 -18.72 9.95
C GLU A 240 -12.00 -18.56 11.44
#